data_8ae929e52e6d5c8e73b50a89ed1c08b1
#
_entry.id   8ae929e52e6d5c8e73b50a89ed1c08b1
#
_cell.length_a   1.000
_cell.length_b   1.000
_cell.length_c   1.000
_cell.angle_alpha   90.00
_cell.angle_beta   90.00
_cell.angle_gamma   90.00
#
_symmetry.space_group_name_H-M   'P 1'
#
loop_
_entity.id
_entity.type
_entity.pdbx_description
1 polymer ?
#
loop_
_entity_poly.entity_id
_entity_poly.type
_entity_poly.pdbx_seq_one_letter_code
_entity_poly.pdbx_strand_id
1 'polypeptide(L)'
;MDRMRILLEQENRRYPIIGVAAGSGQVTLYAVEAGADLIMALNAGVYRNLGAGSLAAFMPYGNANEQTFKLIEHEILPRSHDVPIMAGILAGDPTCKLSLILKRLKKVGVAAVVNWPAVGFIDGRFRKLIELEGLGVDLEARMLVEAKKMGFASFGFALEEEAIHKFIRAGVDGLILDIGLTRKVDDIFQKRDLLEQSIASTNKMLAIVKKADRKPLCLAFGGVITTREDLELLFRHTDIDGFAGGSVFERFPVYNAITSMVYNLKSIQLRPPDYELAYERTKMVGKSLIMEELFKFIAKIAPYDVNVYIEGESGTGKELVATQIHRLSTRSEQPFVAVNCGAIPDSLLEGELFGHEKGAFTNADHRRLGKLELANNGTLFLDEIGDLSKKGQVALLRVIEQREVTRVGGNESIPINVRLVAASNRNLSKLVKEGRFREDLYYRINNIILYAPPLRDHRDDITLLVDFFISRLRIQLNRPEIQVSAT
;
A
#
# COMPACT_ATOMS: atom_id res chain seq x y z
N MET A 1 18.72 27.87 12.82
CA MET A 1 18.35 29.03 11.96
C MET A 1 18.87 28.88 10.54
N ASP A 2 20.09 28.45 10.34
CA ASP A 2 20.68 28.34 8.98
C ASP A 2 19.91 27.35 8.03
N ARG A 3 19.47 26.19 8.53
CA ARG A 3 18.71 25.25 7.69
C ARG A 3 17.35 25.78 7.22
N MET A 4 16.61 26.50 8.07
CA MET A 4 15.35 27.13 7.64
C MET A 4 15.59 28.18 6.56
N ARG A 5 16.67 28.95 6.66
CA ARG A 5 17.06 29.91 5.63
C ARG A 5 17.40 29.21 4.31
N ILE A 6 18.12 28.09 4.36
CA ILE A 6 18.42 27.26 3.18
C ILE A 6 17.13 26.77 2.53
N LEU A 7 16.16 26.29 3.34
CA LEU A 7 14.86 25.85 2.82
C LEU A 7 14.08 26.99 2.11
N LEU A 8 14.21 28.21 2.57
CA LEU A 8 13.51 29.36 1.98
C LEU A 8 14.21 29.93 0.72
N GLU A 9 15.54 29.85 0.67
CA GLU A 9 16.36 30.45 -0.40
C GLU A 9 16.66 29.50 -1.56
N GLN A 10 16.43 28.19 -1.42
CA GLN A 10 16.72 27.21 -2.46
C GLN A 10 15.74 27.30 -3.61
N GLU A 11 16.15 27.87 -4.72
CA GLU A 11 15.45 27.84 -6.01
C GLU A 11 15.78 26.54 -6.77
N ASN A 12 14.87 26.06 -7.62
CA ASN A 12 15.03 24.86 -8.46
C ASN A 12 15.31 23.57 -7.67
N ARG A 13 14.51 23.28 -6.65
CA ARG A 13 14.61 22.04 -5.87
C ARG A 13 14.41 20.81 -6.73
N ARG A 14 15.29 19.84 -6.57
CA ARG A 14 15.16 18.52 -7.21
C ARG A 14 14.16 17.62 -6.47
N TYR A 15 14.00 17.82 -5.15
CA TYR A 15 13.12 17.03 -4.29
C TYR A 15 12.15 17.93 -3.54
N PRO A 16 10.91 17.44 -3.27
CA PRO A 16 9.92 18.20 -2.52
C PRO A 16 10.36 18.38 -1.05
N ILE A 17 9.91 19.45 -0.42
CA ILE A 17 10.04 19.63 1.02
C ILE A 17 9.01 18.76 1.73
N ILE A 18 9.44 18.00 2.72
CA ILE A 18 8.57 17.16 3.55
C ILE A 18 8.56 17.69 4.99
N GLY A 19 7.39 18.19 5.40
CA GLY A 19 7.14 18.67 6.76
C GLY A 19 6.31 17.66 7.56
N VAL A 20 6.76 17.30 8.77
CA VAL A 20 6.08 16.36 9.65
C VAL A 20 5.50 17.08 10.86
N ALA A 21 4.17 17.12 10.97
CA ALA A 21 3.50 17.64 12.17
C ALA A 21 3.48 16.54 13.25
N ALA A 22 4.56 16.49 14.04
CA ALA A 22 4.77 15.48 15.05
C ALA A 22 4.03 15.80 16.35
N GLY A 23 3.40 14.80 16.96
CA GLY A 23 2.71 14.89 18.25
C GLY A 23 3.43 14.16 19.38
N SER A 24 4.54 13.47 19.07
CA SER A 24 5.35 12.75 20.06
C SER A 24 6.82 12.77 19.69
N GLY A 25 7.65 12.46 20.68
CA GLY A 25 9.10 12.32 20.49
C GLY A 25 9.45 11.14 19.58
N GLN A 26 8.70 10.07 19.62
CA GLN A 26 8.92 8.90 18.75
C GLN A 26 8.75 9.26 17.28
N VAL A 27 7.66 9.95 16.93
CA VAL A 27 7.42 10.40 15.56
C VAL A 27 8.47 11.42 15.12
N THR A 28 8.88 12.32 16.02
CA THR A 28 9.97 13.27 15.74
C THR A 28 11.26 12.55 15.39
N LEU A 29 11.68 11.60 16.22
CA LEU A 29 12.91 10.83 16.01
C LEU A 29 12.89 10.13 14.63
N TYR A 30 11.84 9.39 14.33
CA TYR A 30 11.74 8.65 13.08
C TYR A 30 11.64 9.56 11.85
N ALA A 31 10.95 10.70 11.97
CA ALA A 31 10.90 11.68 10.89
C ALA A 31 12.27 12.29 10.59
N VAL A 32 13.03 12.62 11.62
CA VAL A 32 14.39 13.16 11.49
C VAL A 32 15.35 12.14 10.89
N GLU A 33 15.34 10.90 11.37
CA GLU A 33 16.15 9.79 10.84
C GLU A 33 15.81 9.48 9.38
N ALA A 34 14.53 9.63 8.99
CA ALA A 34 14.07 9.45 7.63
C ALA A 34 14.38 10.64 6.71
N GLY A 35 14.93 11.74 7.23
CA GLY A 35 15.32 12.90 6.44
C GLY A 35 14.22 13.93 6.20
N ALA A 36 13.26 14.09 7.14
CA ALA A 36 12.30 15.18 7.09
C ALA A 36 12.99 16.55 7.09
N ASP A 37 12.48 17.49 6.30
CA ASP A 37 13.06 18.82 6.14
C ASP A 37 12.60 19.78 7.23
N LEU A 38 11.43 19.54 7.82
CA LEU A 38 10.78 20.43 8.78
C LEU A 38 9.94 19.61 9.78
N ILE A 39 10.08 19.91 11.07
CA ILE A 39 9.18 19.39 12.11
C ILE A 39 8.21 20.49 12.55
N MET A 40 6.92 20.19 12.52
CA MET A 40 5.87 21.12 12.92
C MET A 40 5.30 20.71 14.29
N ALA A 41 5.37 21.60 15.25
CA ALA A 41 4.77 21.46 16.55
C ALA A 41 3.35 22.10 16.54
N LEU A 42 2.34 21.30 16.35
CA LEU A 42 0.94 21.70 16.37
C LEU A 42 0.24 21.00 17.54
N ASN A 43 -0.57 21.72 18.34
CA ASN A 43 -1.32 21.12 19.46
C ASN A 43 -2.23 19.95 18.99
N ALA A 44 -2.60 19.91 17.71
CA ALA A 44 -3.31 18.78 17.11
C ALA A 44 -2.57 17.43 17.27
N GLY A 45 -1.23 17.44 17.33
CA GLY A 45 -0.41 16.27 17.57
C GLY A 45 -0.71 15.63 18.93
N VAL A 46 -0.88 16.44 19.97
CA VAL A 46 -1.24 15.97 21.32
C VAL A 46 -2.54 15.14 21.27
N TYR A 47 -3.55 15.66 20.59
CA TYR A 47 -4.84 14.96 20.49
C TYR A 47 -4.79 13.71 19.62
N ARG A 48 -3.97 13.72 18.56
CA ARG A 48 -3.77 12.49 17.75
C ARG A 48 -3.18 11.36 18.58
N ASN A 49 -2.25 11.64 19.46
CA ASN A 49 -1.68 10.66 20.39
C ASN A 49 -2.66 10.16 21.44
N LEU A 50 -3.68 10.96 21.77
CA LEU A 50 -4.81 10.54 22.61
C LEU A 50 -5.89 9.77 21.85
N GLY A 51 -5.67 9.45 20.56
CA GLY A 51 -6.63 8.72 19.73
C GLY A 51 -7.71 9.59 19.09
N ALA A 52 -7.66 10.92 19.24
CA ALA A 52 -8.62 11.84 18.62
C ALA A 52 -8.19 12.28 17.21
N GLY A 53 -9.09 12.91 16.47
CA GLY A 53 -8.77 13.56 15.20
C GLY A 53 -8.09 14.92 15.40
N SER A 54 -7.42 15.43 14.35
CA SER A 54 -6.74 16.75 14.39
C SER A 54 -7.66 17.91 14.72
N LEU A 55 -8.97 17.82 14.42
CA LEU A 55 -9.96 18.84 14.74
C LEU A 55 -10.20 19.03 16.26
N ALA A 56 -9.78 18.08 17.10
CA ALA A 56 -9.80 18.24 18.55
C ALA A 56 -8.95 19.44 19.02
N ALA A 57 -8.01 19.89 18.20
CA ALA A 57 -7.21 21.09 18.45
C ALA A 57 -8.03 22.40 18.51
N PHE A 58 -9.23 22.41 17.95
CA PHE A 58 -10.15 23.56 17.92
C PHE A 58 -11.20 23.53 19.02
N MET A 59 -11.19 22.46 19.82
CA MET A 59 -12.12 22.29 20.94
C MET A 59 -11.55 22.86 22.24
N PRO A 60 -12.38 23.24 23.22
CA PRO A 60 -11.95 23.91 24.44
C PRO A 60 -11.31 22.94 25.46
N TYR A 61 -10.36 22.13 25.03
CA TYR A 61 -9.70 21.12 25.87
C TYR A 61 -8.42 21.63 26.56
N GLY A 62 -8.12 22.90 26.42
CA GLY A 62 -6.95 23.52 27.05
C GLY A 62 -6.37 24.67 26.22
N ASN A 63 -5.31 25.30 26.74
CA ASN A 63 -4.62 26.36 26.04
C ASN A 63 -3.72 25.78 24.93
N ALA A 64 -3.99 26.15 23.68
CA ALA A 64 -3.29 25.62 22.50
C ALA A 64 -1.80 25.97 22.52
N ASN A 65 -1.42 27.19 22.93
CA ASN A 65 -0.04 27.63 22.98
C ASN A 65 0.75 26.87 24.06
N GLU A 66 0.20 26.68 25.25
CA GLU A 66 0.85 25.87 26.29
C GLU A 66 1.02 24.41 25.90
N GLN A 67 0.04 23.83 25.18
CA GLN A 67 0.16 22.49 24.65
C GLN A 67 1.29 22.40 23.60
N THR A 68 1.39 23.39 22.72
CA THR A 68 2.49 23.48 21.74
C THR A 68 3.84 23.64 22.43
N PHE A 69 3.95 24.45 23.47
CA PHE A 69 5.19 24.58 24.25
C PHE A 69 5.63 23.27 24.89
N LYS A 70 4.72 22.58 25.58
CA LYS A 70 5.03 21.27 26.18
C LYS A 70 5.49 20.26 25.14
N LEU A 71 4.83 20.25 24.00
CA LEU A 71 5.19 19.38 22.88
C LEU A 71 6.59 19.69 22.37
N ILE A 72 6.92 20.98 22.19
CA ILE A 72 8.27 21.41 21.76
C ILE A 72 9.32 21.01 22.79
N GLU A 73 9.14 21.42 24.05
CA GLU A 73 10.17 21.31 25.10
C GLU A 73 10.45 19.86 25.50
N HIS A 74 9.42 19.02 25.58
CA HIS A 74 9.55 17.63 26.09
C HIS A 74 9.65 16.57 25.01
N GLU A 75 9.02 16.79 23.85
CA GLU A 75 8.92 15.76 22.82
C GLU A 75 9.79 16.04 21.60
N ILE A 76 9.71 17.25 21.03
CA ILE A 76 10.33 17.55 19.74
C ILE A 76 11.79 17.98 19.88
N LEU A 77 12.07 18.98 20.68
CA LEU A 77 13.40 19.60 20.81
C LEU A 77 14.50 18.60 21.15
N PRO A 78 14.31 17.65 22.10
CA PRO A 78 15.36 16.69 22.44
C PRO A 78 15.72 15.72 21.29
N ARG A 79 14.91 15.67 20.21
CA ARG A 79 15.01 14.67 19.13
C ARG A 79 15.08 15.28 17.73
N SER A 80 14.91 16.60 17.61
CA SER A 80 14.90 17.28 16.30
C SER A 80 16.30 17.45 15.70
N HIS A 81 17.35 17.28 16.49
CA HIS A 81 18.73 17.55 16.07
C HIS A 81 18.83 18.91 15.35
N ASP A 82 19.32 18.91 14.11
CA ASP A 82 19.44 20.13 13.29
C ASP A 82 18.21 20.41 12.40
N VAL A 83 17.15 19.59 12.44
CA VAL A 83 15.96 19.85 11.62
C VAL A 83 15.19 21.03 12.20
N PRO A 84 14.84 22.05 11.39
CA PRO A 84 14.15 23.23 11.88
C PRO A 84 12.77 22.89 12.44
N ILE A 85 12.42 23.58 13.56
CA ILE A 85 11.12 23.44 14.20
C ILE A 85 10.24 24.62 13.83
N MET A 86 9.00 24.35 13.39
CA MET A 86 7.93 25.33 13.18
C MET A 86 6.89 25.19 14.30
N ALA A 87 6.59 26.26 14.99
CA ALA A 87 5.58 26.28 16.06
C ALA A 87 4.24 26.82 15.58
N GLY A 88 3.17 26.06 15.82
CA GLY A 88 1.79 26.52 15.67
C GLY A 88 1.35 27.40 16.82
N ILE A 89 0.95 28.63 16.54
CA ILE A 89 0.57 29.63 17.54
C ILE A 89 -0.86 30.13 17.32
N LEU A 90 -1.67 30.04 18.37
CA LEU A 90 -2.97 30.68 18.44
C LEU A 90 -2.78 32.19 18.66
N ALA A 91 -3.07 32.98 17.65
CA ALA A 91 -2.85 34.43 17.66
C ALA A 91 -3.70 35.16 18.71
N GLY A 92 -4.92 34.68 18.97
CA GLY A 92 -5.90 35.28 19.88
C GLY A 92 -5.87 34.74 21.31
N ASP A 93 -4.72 34.29 21.83
CA ASP A 93 -4.60 33.78 23.20
C ASP A 93 -4.79 34.90 24.22
N PRO A 94 -5.87 34.92 25.00
CA PRO A 94 -6.11 35.95 25.99
C PRO A 94 -5.28 35.81 27.27
N THR A 95 -4.61 34.66 27.45
CA THR A 95 -3.88 34.34 28.70
C THR A 95 -2.43 34.80 28.69
N CYS A 96 -1.87 35.08 27.50
CA CYS A 96 -0.48 35.46 27.36
C CYS A 96 -0.26 36.50 26.25
N LYS A 97 0.55 37.50 26.49
CA LYS A 97 0.93 38.49 25.46
C LYS A 97 1.75 37.79 24.35
N LEU A 98 1.42 38.07 23.10
CA LEU A 98 2.12 37.52 21.93
C LEU A 98 3.63 37.70 22.00
N SER A 99 4.11 38.88 22.45
CA SER A 99 5.55 39.15 22.59
C SER A 99 6.28 38.23 23.59
N LEU A 100 5.58 37.75 24.62
CA LEU A 100 6.15 36.78 25.59
C LEU A 100 6.16 35.36 24.97
N ILE A 101 5.12 34.98 24.25
CA ILE A 101 5.04 33.72 23.50
C ILE A 101 6.23 33.65 22.54
N LEU A 102 6.42 34.65 21.69
CA LEU A 102 7.49 34.69 20.69
C LEU A 102 8.89 34.69 21.36
N LYS A 103 9.08 35.43 22.48
CA LYS A 103 10.34 35.39 23.24
C LYS A 103 10.66 33.99 23.76
N ARG A 104 9.67 33.27 24.30
CA ARG A 104 9.83 31.90 24.77
C ARG A 104 10.22 30.93 23.62
N LEU A 105 9.55 31.02 22.46
CA LEU A 105 9.91 30.26 21.29
C LEU A 105 11.33 30.51 20.80
N LYS A 106 11.76 31.80 20.81
CA LYS A 106 13.13 32.16 20.40
C LYS A 106 14.17 31.58 21.32
N LYS A 107 13.90 31.59 22.64
CA LYS A 107 14.80 31.05 23.67
C LYS A 107 15.02 29.53 23.46
N VAL A 108 14.02 28.77 23.04
CA VAL A 108 14.14 27.34 22.83
C VAL A 108 14.59 26.97 21.39
N GLY A 109 14.91 27.96 20.55
CA GLY A 109 15.51 27.72 19.24
C GLY A 109 14.52 27.36 18.10
N VAL A 110 13.24 27.67 18.27
CA VAL A 110 12.25 27.54 17.19
C VAL A 110 12.63 28.42 16.01
N ALA A 111 12.57 27.87 14.79
CA ALA A 111 13.02 28.54 13.57
C ALA A 111 11.88 29.26 12.83
N ALA A 112 10.65 28.75 12.91
CA ALA A 112 9.49 29.26 12.19
C ALA A 112 8.22 29.27 13.04
N VAL A 113 7.27 30.12 12.67
CA VAL A 113 5.96 30.26 13.31
C VAL A 113 4.86 30.16 12.25
N VAL A 114 3.76 29.50 12.59
CA VAL A 114 2.56 29.38 11.78
C VAL A 114 1.31 29.66 12.62
N ASN A 115 0.27 30.24 12.02
CA ASN A 115 -1.02 30.44 12.68
C ASN A 115 -1.73 29.09 12.81
N TRP A 116 -1.73 28.55 14.03
CA TRP A 116 -2.42 27.29 14.33
C TRP A 116 -2.81 27.22 15.82
N PRO A 117 -4.05 26.85 16.19
CA PRO A 117 -5.20 26.55 15.30
C PRO A 117 -5.64 27.77 14.46
N ALA A 118 -5.83 27.55 13.16
CA ALA A 118 -6.15 28.62 12.21
C ALA A 118 -7.67 28.92 12.21
N VAL A 119 -8.03 30.19 12.24
CA VAL A 119 -9.42 30.64 12.22
C VAL A 119 -10.15 30.21 10.94
N GLY A 120 -9.41 29.95 9.86
CA GLY A 120 -9.96 29.42 8.60
C GLY A 120 -10.74 28.12 8.71
N PHE A 121 -10.54 27.30 9.74
CA PHE A 121 -11.33 26.09 9.99
C PHE A 121 -12.73 26.34 10.57
N ILE A 122 -12.99 27.59 10.99
CA ILE A 122 -14.30 28.00 11.53
C ILE A 122 -15.08 28.67 10.41
N ASP A 123 -16.34 28.30 10.25
CA ASP A 123 -17.21 28.79 9.21
C ASP A 123 -18.54 29.38 9.75
N GLY A 124 -19.39 29.81 8.83
CA GLY A 124 -20.76 30.21 9.10
C GLY A 124 -20.89 31.42 10.03
N ARG A 125 -21.93 31.41 10.90
CA ARG A 125 -22.24 32.51 11.81
C ARG A 125 -21.16 32.75 12.85
N PHE A 126 -20.55 31.69 13.36
CA PHE A 126 -19.54 31.77 14.39
C PHE A 126 -18.25 32.44 13.85
N ARG A 127 -17.85 32.14 12.63
CA ARG A 127 -16.74 32.82 11.96
C ARG A 127 -16.96 34.32 11.87
N LYS A 128 -18.16 34.76 11.46
CA LYS A 128 -18.47 36.17 11.36
C LYS A 128 -18.37 36.90 12.71
N LEU A 129 -18.79 36.26 13.80
CA LEU A 129 -18.65 36.82 15.14
C LEU A 129 -17.21 36.97 15.59
N ILE A 130 -16.39 35.95 15.32
CA ILE A 130 -14.94 35.97 15.61
C ILE A 130 -14.25 37.11 14.86
N GLU A 131 -14.59 37.33 13.58
CA GLU A 131 -14.04 38.43 12.77
C GLU A 131 -14.46 39.80 13.35
N LEU A 132 -15.73 39.95 13.78
CA LEU A 132 -16.21 41.19 14.43
C LEU A 132 -15.52 41.49 15.75
N GLU A 133 -15.17 40.48 16.53
CA GLU A 133 -14.39 40.60 17.77
C GLU A 133 -12.88 40.86 17.49
N GLY A 134 -12.48 40.93 16.25
CA GLY A 134 -11.08 41.19 15.86
C GLY A 134 -10.14 39.98 16.07
N LEU A 135 -10.67 38.80 16.25
CA LEU A 135 -9.93 37.54 16.48
C LEU A 135 -9.76 36.72 15.17
N GLY A 136 -10.03 37.33 14.02
CA GLY A 136 -10.01 36.71 12.70
C GLY A 136 -8.61 36.65 12.06
N VAL A 137 -8.61 36.42 10.73
CA VAL A 137 -7.38 36.27 9.91
C VAL A 137 -6.49 37.52 9.98
N ASP A 138 -7.04 38.70 10.18
CA ASP A 138 -6.23 39.92 10.32
C ASP A 138 -5.35 39.91 11.59
N LEU A 139 -5.83 39.30 12.68
CA LEU A 139 -5.03 39.07 13.87
C LEU A 139 -3.90 38.07 13.62
N GLU A 140 -4.21 36.98 12.91
CA GLU A 140 -3.21 35.97 12.51
C GLU A 140 -2.13 36.59 11.62
N ALA A 141 -2.52 37.41 10.64
CA ALA A 141 -1.57 38.11 9.78
C ALA A 141 -0.67 39.06 10.57
N ARG A 142 -1.22 39.83 11.52
CA ARG A 142 -0.43 40.69 12.43
C ARG A 142 0.55 39.89 13.29
N MET A 143 0.12 38.74 13.81
CA MET A 143 1.00 37.84 14.59
C MET A 143 2.17 37.36 13.75
N LEU A 144 1.96 36.97 12.50
CA LEU A 144 3.03 36.54 11.59
C LEU A 144 4.01 37.67 11.26
N VAL A 145 3.54 38.91 11.10
CA VAL A 145 4.40 40.08 10.92
C VAL A 145 5.27 40.31 12.16
N GLU A 146 4.71 40.23 13.37
CA GLU A 146 5.49 40.39 14.60
C GLU A 146 6.52 39.25 14.79
N ALA A 147 6.13 37.99 14.45
CA ALA A 147 7.07 36.87 14.47
C ALA A 147 8.25 37.11 13.51
N LYS A 148 7.99 37.62 12.30
CA LYS A 148 9.02 37.94 11.31
C LYS A 148 9.95 39.04 11.79
N LYS A 149 9.45 40.12 12.43
CA LYS A 149 10.26 41.19 13.03
C LYS A 149 11.19 40.63 14.10
N MET A 150 10.81 39.58 14.79
CA MET A 150 11.64 38.90 15.79
C MET A 150 12.61 37.89 15.20
N GLY A 151 12.67 37.73 13.87
CA GLY A 151 13.62 36.87 13.15
C GLY A 151 13.19 35.43 13.03
N PHE A 152 11.90 35.13 13.16
CA PHE A 152 11.33 33.84 12.75
C PHE A 152 11.01 33.82 11.27
N ALA A 153 11.13 32.70 10.63
CA ALA A 153 10.40 32.46 9.37
C ALA A 153 8.90 32.40 9.66
N SER A 154 8.09 33.09 8.86
CA SER A 154 6.67 33.23 9.07
C SER A 154 5.89 32.45 8.01
N PHE A 155 4.97 31.58 8.45
CA PHE A 155 4.14 30.78 7.56
C PHE A 155 2.66 31.03 7.82
N GLY A 156 1.91 31.30 6.73
CA GLY A 156 0.45 31.42 6.81
C GLY A 156 -0.23 30.07 6.52
N PHE A 157 -0.99 29.54 7.48
CA PHE A 157 -1.86 28.39 7.25
C PHE A 157 -3.18 28.88 6.66
N ALA A 158 -3.40 28.59 5.40
CA ALA A 158 -4.50 29.16 4.62
C ALA A 158 -5.43 28.08 4.05
N LEU A 159 -6.74 28.27 4.25
CA LEU A 159 -7.82 27.43 3.71
C LEU A 159 -8.59 28.14 2.58
N GLU A 160 -8.56 29.48 2.59
CA GLU A 160 -9.38 30.34 1.75
C GLU A 160 -8.54 31.37 1.01
N GLU A 161 -9.03 31.82 -0.16
CA GLU A 161 -8.36 32.84 -1.00
C GLU A 161 -8.10 34.14 -0.23
N GLU A 162 -9.07 34.58 0.62
CA GLU A 162 -8.94 35.80 1.41
C GLU A 162 -7.73 35.73 2.36
N ALA A 163 -7.55 34.58 3.05
CA ALA A 163 -6.42 34.37 3.93
C ALA A 163 -5.09 34.41 3.17
N ILE A 164 -5.01 33.81 2.00
CA ILE A 164 -3.82 33.84 1.13
C ILE A 164 -3.47 35.29 0.77
N HIS A 165 -4.44 36.10 0.34
CA HIS A 165 -4.21 37.50 0.03
C HIS A 165 -3.72 38.33 1.24
N LYS A 166 -4.27 38.08 2.43
CA LYS A 166 -3.86 38.75 3.67
C LYS A 166 -2.43 38.36 4.08
N PHE A 167 -2.07 37.07 3.99
CA PHE A 167 -0.75 36.59 4.32
C PHE A 167 0.31 37.05 3.32
N ILE A 168 0.02 37.08 2.02
CA ILE A 168 0.91 37.65 0.99
C ILE A 168 1.17 39.13 1.30
N ARG A 169 0.12 39.92 1.59
CA ARG A 169 0.29 41.34 1.97
C ARG A 169 1.07 41.53 3.27
N ALA A 170 0.96 40.60 4.21
CA ALA A 170 1.76 40.55 5.42
C ALA A 170 3.24 40.17 5.17
N GLY A 171 3.57 39.75 3.94
CA GLY A 171 4.93 39.41 3.54
C GLY A 171 5.46 38.14 4.18
N VAL A 172 4.62 37.13 4.39
CA VAL A 172 5.05 35.82 4.94
C VAL A 172 6.11 35.17 4.06
N ASP A 173 6.94 34.31 4.68
CA ASP A 173 8.01 33.60 3.97
C ASP A 173 7.48 32.31 3.31
N GLY A 174 6.39 31.74 3.84
CA GLY A 174 5.74 30.58 3.27
C GLY A 174 4.24 30.52 3.53
N LEU A 175 3.56 29.67 2.80
CA LEU A 175 2.16 29.32 2.95
C LEU A 175 2.01 27.82 3.12
N ILE A 176 1.14 27.41 4.04
CA ILE A 176 0.65 26.04 4.16
C ILE A 176 -0.78 26.04 3.64
N LEU A 177 -0.97 25.45 2.46
CA LEU A 177 -2.26 25.42 1.77
C LEU A 177 -3.01 24.16 2.21
N ASP A 178 -4.12 24.34 2.94
CA ASP A 178 -4.98 23.22 3.33
C ASP A 178 -5.79 22.73 2.14
N ILE A 179 -5.65 21.45 1.82
CA ILE A 179 -6.35 20.79 0.73
C ILE A 179 -7.42 19.81 1.23
N GLY A 180 -7.80 19.97 2.49
CA GLY A 180 -8.87 19.21 3.14
C GLY A 180 -8.39 18.33 4.29
N LEU A 181 -9.36 17.73 4.99
CA LEU A 181 -9.05 16.85 6.12
C LEU A 181 -8.41 15.54 5.67
N THR A 182 -7.36 15.15 6.35
CA THR A 182 -6.73 13.84 6.11
C THR A 182 -7.66 12.73 6.59
N ARG A 183 -8.16 11.93 5.65
CA ARG A 183 -9.04 10.79 5.90
C ARG A 183 -8.68 9.61 5.01
N LYS A 184 -8.89 8.40 5.52
CA LYS A 184 -8.82 7.18 4.72
C LYS A 184 -10.09 7.06 3.90
N VAL A 185 -9.94 6.77 2.62
CA VAL A 185 -11.04 6.50 1.69
C VAL A 185 -10.75 5.13 1.08
N ASP A 186 -11.64 4.17 1.35
CA ASP A 186 -11.44 2.78 0.91
C ASP A 186 -11.95 2.55 -0.52
N ASP A 187 -12.92 3.36 -0.98
CA ASP A 187 -13.39 3.33 -2.37
C ASP A 187 -12.40 4.06 -3.29
N ILE A 188 -11.87 3.34 -4.28
CA ILE A 188 -10.84 3.83 -5.20
C ILE A 188 -11.37 4.97 -6.08
N PHE A 189 -12.61 4.89 -6.55
CA PHE A 189 -13.20 5.91 -7.42
C PHE A 189 -13.45 7.19 -6.63
N GLN A 190 -14.05 7.07 -5.44
CA GLN A 190 -14.25 8.21 -4.54
C GLN A 190 -12.92 8.85 -4.14
N LYS A 191 -11.88 8.06 -3.87
CA LYS A 191 -10.55 8.57 -3.54
C LYS A 191 -9.96 9.37 -4.71
N ARG A 192 -10.10 8.88 -5.92
CA ARG A 192 -9.63 9.55 -7.14
C ARG A 192 -10.32 10.89 -7.34
N ASP A 193 -11.64 10.94 -7.26
CA ASP A 193 -12.42 12.18 -7.40
C ASP A 193 -11.99 13.23 -6.37
N LEU A 194 -11.80 12.82 -5.11
CA LEU A 194 -11.34 13.70 -4.03
C LEU A 194 -9.90 14.18 -4.24
N LEU A 195 -9.03 13.36 -4.81
CA LEU A 195 -7.67 13.74 -5.15
C LEU A 195 -7.64 14.76 -6.30
N GLU A 196 -8.46 14.56 -7.33
CA GLU A 196 -8.64 15.53 -8.43
C GLU A 196 -9.17 16.87 -7.90
N GLN A 197 -10.12 16.86 -6.96
CA GLN A 197 -10.60 18.08 -6.28
C GLN A 197 -9.49 18.75 -5.47
N SER A 198 -8.66 17.99 -4.75
CA SER A 198 -7.51 18.51 -4.00
C SER A 198 -6.51 19.17 -4.93
N ILE A 199 -6.20 18.57 -6.08
CA ILE A 199 -5.31 19.12 -7.12
C ILE A 199 -5.89 20.44 -7.69
N ALA A 200 -7.17 20.44 -8.03
CA ALA A 200 -7.83 21.63 -8.56
C ALA A 200 -7.83 22.78 -7.55
N SER A 201 -8.13 22.50 -6.27
CA SER A 201 -8.07 23.48 -5.18
C SER A 201 -6.66 24.03 -4.99
N THR A 202 -5.64 23.16 -4.99
CA THR A 202 -4.23 23.57 -4.90
C THR A 202 -3.86 24.52 -6.05
N ASN A 203 -4.20 24.18 -7.28
CA ASN A 203 -3.92 25.03 -8.45
C ASN A 203 -4.62 26.38 -8.37
N LYS A 204 -5.87 26.42 -7.87
CA LYS A 204 -6.62 27.66 -7.65
C LYS A 204 -5.91 28.57 -6.63
N MET A 205 -5.44 28.01 -5.53
CA MET A 205 -4.67 28.74 -4.50
C MET A 205 -3.31 29.20 -5.04
N LEU A 206 -2.59 28.35 -5.75
CA LEU A 206 -1.29 28.70 -6.37
C LEU A 206 -1.42 29.78 -7.45
N ALA A 207 -2.55 29.87 -8.17
CA ALA A 207 -2.79 30.92 -9.12
C ALA A 207 -2.83 32.33 -8.48
N ILE A 208 -3.24 32.42 -7.21
CA ILE A 208 -3.18 33.66 -6.42
C ILE A 208 -1.74 33.97 -6.05
N VAL A 209 -1.01 32.94 -5.56
CA VAL A 209 0.39 33.09 -5.16
C VAL A 209 1.29 33.52 -6.32
N LYS A 210 1.05 33.00 -7.52
CA LYS A 210 1.81 33.37 -8.74
C LYS A 210 1.73 34.84 -9.10
N LYS A 211 0.71 35.57 -8.63
CA LYS A 211 0.53 37.02 -8.86
C LYS A 211 1.25 37.89 -7.82
N ALA A 212 1.85 37.31 -6.80
CA ALA A 212 2.58 38.05 -5.79
C ALA A 212 3.97 38.49 -6.30
N ASP A 213 4.41 39.69 -5.93
CA ASP A 213 5.73 40.23 -6.29
C ASP A 213 6.86 39.34 -5.74
N ARG A 214 6.68 38.83 -4.53
CA ARG A 214 7.55 37.83 -3.92
C ARG A 214 6.75 36.56 -3.66
N LYS A 215 7.14 35.49 -4.29
CA LYS A 215 6.49 34.17 -4.09
C LYS A 215 6.89 33.56 -2.77
N PRO A 216 5.95 33.33 -1.83
CA PRO A 216 6.21 32.54 -0.64
C PRO A 216 6.41 31.07 -0.98
N LEU A 217 7.16 30.34 -0.16
CA LEU A 217 7.26 28.88 -0.23
C LEU A 217 5.88 28.26 0.03
N CYS A 218 5.42 27.34 -0.81
CA CYS A 218 4.10 26.73 -0.69
C CYS A 218 4.17 25.24 -0.36
N LEU A 219 3.58 24.84 0.78
CA LEU A 219 3.42 23.43 1.16
C LEU A 219 1.94 23.06 1.16
N ALA A 220 1.58 21.95 0.53
CA ALA A 220 0.25 21.38 0.68
C ALA A 220 0.10 20.70 2.04
N PHE A 221 -1.10 20.70 2.62
CA PHE A 221 -1.38 20.05 3.90
C PHE A 221 -2.73 19.34 3.88
N GLY A 222 -2.77 18.10 4.37
CA GLY A 222 -4.02 17.37 4.54
C GLY A 222 -4.51 16.64 3.28
N GLY A 223 -5.82 16.69 3.03
CA GLY A 223 -6.48 15.99 1.91
C GLY A 223 -6.52 14.47 2.06
N VAL A 224 -6.87 13.81 0.97
CA VAL A 224 -6.93 12.34 0.89
C VAL A 224 -5.56 11.72 0.55
N ILE A 225 -4.49 12.48 0.72
CA ILE A 225 -3.12 12.06 0.47
C ILE A 225 -2.68 11.13 1.60
N THR A 226 -2.54 9.86 1.30
CA THR A 226 -2.20 8.80 2.26
C THR A 226 -1.10 7.86 1.77
N THR A 227 -0.76 7.91 0.47
CA THR A 227 0.27 7.09 -0.15
C THR A 227 1.25 7.94 -0.95
N ARG A 228 2.35 7.32 -1.37
CA ARG A 228 3.35 7.93 -2.25
C ARG A 228 2.75 8.30 -3.61
N GLU A 229 1.92 7.42 -4.17
CA GLU A 229 1.28 7.59 -5.47
C GLU A 229 0.34 8.82 -5.47
N ASP A 230 -0.38 9.04 -4.37
CA ASP A 230 -1.22 10.24 -4.20
C ASP A 230 -0.37 11.52 -4.26
N LEU A 231 0.79 11.52 -3.59
CA LEU A 231 1.73 12.64 -3.61
C LEU A 231 2.36 12.86 -4.99
N GLU A 232 2.73 11.78 -5.68
CA GLU A 232 3.27 11.88 -7.04
C GLU A 232 2.27 12.52 -8.01
N LEU A 233 0.97 12.20 -7.86
CA LEU A 233 -0.08 12.84 -8.66
C LEU A 233 -0.21 14.33 -8.33
N LEU A 234 -0.20 14.71 -7.05
CA LEU A 234 -0.22 16.11 -6.64
C LEU A 234 0.96 16.88 -7.26
N PHE A 235 2.18 16.38 -7.11
CA PHE A 235 3.38 17.05 -7.64
C PHE A 235 3.46 17.10 -9.16
N ARG A 236 2.89 16.10 -9.86
CA ARG A 236 2.82 16.13 -11.34
C ARG A 236 1.86 17.18 -11.87
N HIS A 237 0.81 17.50 -11.14
CA HIS A 237 -0.28 18.35 -11.61
C HIS A 237 -0.31 19.73 -10.94
N THR A 238 0.65 20.02 -10.05
CA THR A 238 0.74 21.31 -9.35
C THR A 238 2.19 21.77 -9.23
N ASP A 239 2.40 23.08 -9.13
CA ASP A 239 3.71 23.69 -8.87
C ASP A 239 3.94 23.91 -7.37
N ILE A 240 3.46 22.99 -6.50
CA ILE A 240 3.66 23.07 -5.06
C ILE A 240 5.09 22.68 -4.69
N ASP A 241 5.70 23.36 -3.73
CA ASP A 241 7.10 23.14 -3.34
C ASP A 241 7.30 21.93 -2.41
N GLY A 242 6.23 21.46 -1.77
CA GLY A 242 6.32 20.32 -0.86
C GLY A 242 4.98 19.96 -0.22
N PHE A 243 5.06 19.04 0.73
CA PHE A 243 3.92 18.54 1.47
C PHE A 243 4.21 18.51 2.98
N ALA A 244 3.24 18.91 3.77
CA ALA A 244 3.28 18.75 5.21
C ALA A 244 2.03 17.99 5.70
N GLY A 245 2.17 17.24 6.77
CA GLY A 245 1.05 16.48 7.31
C GLY A 245 1.28 15.98 8.72
N GLY A 246 0.22 15.53 9.38
CA GLY A 246 0.26 14.93 10.71
C GLY A 246 -0.32 13.51 10.69
N SER A 247 -1.62 13.38 10.46
CA SER A 247 -2.30 12.08 10.48
C SER A 247 -1.71 11.05 9.52
N VAL A 248 -1.17 11.48 8.38
CA VAL A 248 -0.53 10.63 7.39
C VAL A 248 0.76 9.99 7.92
N PHE A 249 1.47 10.67 8.83
CA PHE A 249 2.71 10.19 9.44
C PHE A 249 2.49 9.50 10.80
N GLU A 250 1.41 9.82 11.51
CA GLU A 250 1.14 9.32 12.86
C GLU A 250 0.01 8.29 12.88
N ARG A 251 -1.20 8.76 12.59
CA ARG A 251 -2.41 7.98 12.84
C ARG A 251 -2.55 6.78 11.91
N PHE A 252 -2.37 6.95 10.61
CA PHE A 252 -2.60 5.87 9.66
C PHE A 252 -1.52 4.79 9.67
N PRO A 253 -0.21 5.11 9.67
CA PRO A 253 0.82 4.08 9.78
C PRO A 253 0.72 3.28 11.07
N VAL A 254 0.52 3.94 12.20
CA VAL A 254 0.40 3.30 13.52
C VAL A 254 -0.85 2.41 13.57
N TYR A 255 -1.99 2.90 13.10
CA TYR A 255 -3.22 2.11 13.02
C TYR A 255 -2.99 0.83 12.19
N ASN A 256 -2.46 0.96 10.97
CA ASN A 256 -2.25 -0.19 10.10
C ASN A 256 -1.24 -1.19 10.69
N ALA A 257 -0.13 -0.70 11.25
CA ALA A 257 0.89 -1.56 11.86
C ALA A 257 0.34 -2.32 13.07
N ILE A 258 -0.31 -1.62 14.01
CA ILE A 258 -0.84 -2.25 15.24
C ILE A 258 -1.97 -3.22 14.90
N THR A 259 -2.95 -2.81 14.07
CA THR A 259 -4.08 -3.69 13.72
C THR A 259 -3.63 -4.93 12.98
N SER A 260 -2.70 -4.82 12.02
CA SER A 260 -2.13 -5.97 11.32
C SER A 260 -1.36 -6.88 12.27
N MET A 261 -0.54 -6.33 13.16
CA MET A 261 0.21 -7.11 14.13
C MET A 261 -0.72 -7.85 15.09
N VAL A 262 -1.70 -7.15 15.69
CA VAL A 262 -2.66 -7.77 16.61
C VAL A 262 -3.50 -8.83 15.90
N TYR A 263 -3.95 -8.55 14.66
CA TYR A 263 -4.69 -9.54 13.86
C TYR A 263 -3.83 -10.78 13.60
N ASN A 264 -2.58 -10.59 13.15
CA ASN A 264 -1.64 -11.69 12.90
C ASN A 264 -1.36 -12.50 14.17
N LEU A 265 -1.13 -11.85 15.31
CA LEU A 265 -0.90 -12.54 16.58
C LEU A 265 -2.17 -13.26 17.08
N LYS A 266 -3.36 -12.67 16.92
CA LYS A 266 -4.64 -13.32 17.29
C LYS A 266 -5.02 -14.46 16.37
N SER A 267 -4.50 -14.51 15.15
CA SER A 267 -4.70 -15.64 14.24
C SER A 267 -3.87 -16.87 14.60
N ILE A 268 -2.92 -16.75 15.53
CA ILE A 268 -2.15 -17.89 16.07
C ILE A 268 -3.09 -18.75 16.91
N GLN A 269 -3.30 -19.99 16.48
CA GLN A 269 -4.08 -20.97 17.22
C GLN A 269 -3.18 -21.63 18.28
N LEU A 270 -3.61 -21.61 19.55
CA LEU A 270 -2.89 -22.28 20.65
C LEU A 270 -2.91 -23.81 20.53
N ARG A 271 -3.89 -24.35 19.82
CA ARG A 271 -3.97 -25.74 19.38
C ARG A 271 -4.28 -25.68 17.89
N PRO A 272 -3.26 -25.81 17.01
CA PRO A 272 -3.55 -25.92 15.58
C PRO A 272 -4.49 -27.12 15.39
N PRO A 273 -5.53 -27.02 14.55
CA PRO A 273 -6.27 -28.20 14.11
C PRO A 273 -5.23 -29.18 13.57
N ASP A 274 -5.43 -30.50 13.79
CA ASP A 274 -4.50 -31.58 13.43
C ASP A 274 -3.90 -31.41 12.03
N TYR A 275 -2.91 -30.51 11.88
CA TYR A 275 -2.13 -30.36 10.66
C TYR A 275 -1.32 -31.64 10.38
N GLU A 276 -0.99 -32.42 11.39
CA GLU A 276 -0.35 -33.72 11.21
C GLU A 276 -1.21 -34.66 10.35
N LEU A 277 -2.53 -34.69 10.55
CA LEU A 277 -3.43 -35.51 9.74
C LEU A 277 -3.63 -34.99 8.31
N ALA A 278 -3.65 -33.67 8.12
CA ALA A 278 -3.68 -33.06 6.77
C ALA A 278 -2.34 -33.24 6.06
N TYR A 279 -1.26 -33.20 6.79
CA TYR A 279 0.12 -33.37 6.35
C TYR A 279 0.40 -34.77 5.81
N GLU A 280 -0.03 -35.83 6.52
CA GLU A 280 0.09 -37.22 6.04
C GLU A 280 -0.70 -37.49 4.74
N ARG A 281 -1.82 -36.80 4.53
CA ARG A 281 -2.65 -36.97 3.34
C ARG A 281 -2.09 -36.36 2.06
N THR A 282 -1.17 -35.40 2.13
CA THR A 282 -0.80 -34.55 1.00
C THR A 282 0.54 -34.88 0.37
N LYS A 283 1.38 -35.67 1.01
CA LYS A 283 2.74 -36.01 0.56
C LYS A 283 3.68 -34.80 0.40
N MET A 284 3.29 -33.59 0.86
CA MET A 284 4.19 -32.45 0.96
C MET A 284 4.94 -32.54 2.29
N VAL A 285 6.26 -32.49 2.25
CA VAL A 285 7.14 -32.68 3.40
C VAL A 285 8.01 -31.43 3.58
N GLY A 286 8.02 -30.89 4.79
CA GLY A 286 8.84 -29.72 5.16
C GLY A 286 8.47 -29.21 6.55
N LYS A 287 9.46 -28.78 7.34
CA LYS A 287 9.34 -28.19 8.68
C LYS A 287 10.02 -26.82 8.80
N SER A 288 10.71 -26.40 7.74
CA SER A 288 11.36 -25.09 7.70
C SER A 288 10.31 -23.97 7.70
N LEU A 289 10.68 -22.81 8.20
CA LEU A 289 9.79 -21.64 8.28
C LEU A 289 9.18 -21.30 6.91
N ILE A 290 9.97 -21.36 5.84
CA ILE A 290 9.50 -21.05 4.49
C ILE A 290 8.46 -22.06 4.01
N MET A 291 8.59 -23.36 4.35
CA MET A 291 7.60 -24.37 4.03
C MET A 291 6.34 -24.25 4.90
N GLU A 292 6.49 -23.91 6.18
CA GLU A 292 5.34 -23.60 7.04
C GLU A 292 4.54 -22.40 6.53
N GLU A 293 5.21 -21.33 6.08
CA GLU A 293 4.56 -20.17 5.49
C GLU A 293 3.82 -20.56 4.20
N LEU A 294 4.45 -21.37 3.36
CA LEU A 294 3.80 -21.91 2.15
C LEU A 294 2.54 -22.69 2.50
N PHE A 295 2.58 -23.59 3.49
CA PHE A 295 1.42 -24.37 3.92
C PHE A 295 0.30 -23.50 4.48
N LYS A 296 0.63 -22.51 5.32
CA LYS A 296 -0.32 -21.53 5.86
C LYS A 296 -0.98 -20.72 4.73
N PHE A 297 -0.19 -20.32 3.73
CA PHE A 297 -0.71 -19.56 2.61
C PHE A 297 -1.64 -20.41 1.73
N ILE A 298 -1.25 -21.66 1.44
CA ILE A 298 -2.11 -22.62 0.72
C ILE A 298 -3.45 -22.80 1.46
N ALA A 299 -3.42 -23.06 2.78
CA ALA A 299 -4.62 -23.23 3.58
C ALA A 299 -5.53 -21.99 3.57
N LYS A 300 -4.93 -20.80 3.55
CA LYS A 300 -5.66 -19.53 3.49
C LYS A 300 -6.36 -19.30 2.16
N ILE A 301 -5.73 -19.65 1.04
CA ILE A 301 -6.28 -19.36 -0.30
C ILE A 301 -7.16 -20.46 -0.86
N ALA A 302 -6.98 -21.71 -0.41
CA ALA A 302 -7.67 -22.88 -0.94
C ALA A 302 -9.21 -22.77 -0.90
N PRO A 303 -9.86 -22.26 0.18
CA PRO A 303 -11.32 -22.15 0.25
C PRO A 303 -11.95 -21.17 -0.76
N TYR A 304 -11.15 -20.25 -1.34
CA TYR A 304 -11.67 -19.25 -2.26
C TYR A 304 -11.61 -19.73 -3.71
N ASP A 305 -12.65 -19.43 -4.48
CA ASP A 305 -12.75 -19.82 -5.90
C ASP A 305 -12.06 -18.77 -6.80
N VAL A 306 -10.75 -18.63 -6.62
CA VAL A 306 -9.89 -17.68 -7.36
C VAL A 306 -8.80 -18.44 -8.11
N ASN A 307 -8.35 -17.87 -9.23
CA ASN A 307 -7.21 -18.41 -9.97
C ASN A 307 -5.93 -18.23 -9.18
N VAL A 308 -5.07 -19.25 -9.20
CA VAL A 308 -3.78 -19.24 -8.51
C VAL A 308 -2.67 -19.52 -9.52
N TYR A 309 -1.64 -18.67 -9.49
CA TYR A 309 -0.42 -18.88 -10.25
C TYR A 309 0.73 -19.32 -9.32
N ILE A 310 1.34 -20.46 -9.61
CA ILE A 310 2.46 -21.03 -8.85
C ILE A 310 3.74 -20.78 -9.62
N GLU A 311 4.60 -19.92 -9.10
CA GLU A 311 5.94 -19.67 -9.62
C GLU A 311 6.96 -20.52 -8.88
N GLY A 312 7.87 -21.18 -9.60
CA GLY A 312 8.92 -21.96 -8.97
C GLY A 312 9.73 -22.74 -10.00
N GLU A 313 10.99 -23.02 -9.67
CA GLU A 313 11.90 -23.77 -10.52
C GLU A 313 11.39 -25.19 -10.83
N SER A 314 11.99 -25.85 -11.81
CA SER A 314 11.71 -27.26 -12.07
C SER A 314 12.05 -28.12 -10.84
N GLY A 315 11.18 -29.05 -10.48
CA GLY A 315 11.40 -29.95 -9.34
C GLY A 315 11.02 -29.39 -7.96
N THR A 316 10.48 -28.15 -7.84
CA THR A 316 10.07 -27.57 -6.55
C THR A 316 8.75 -28.11 -6.00
N GLY A 317 8.10 -29.03 -6.69
CA GLY A 317 6.85 -29.63 -6.22
C GLY A 317 5.59 -28.82 -6.54
N LYS A 318 5.60 -27.99 -7.60
CA LYS A 318 4.43 -27.18 -8.03
C LYS A 318 3.14 -27.97 -8.16
N GLU A 319 3.20 -29.22 -8.68
CA GLU A 319 2.05 -30.11 -8.79
C GLU A 319 1.50 -30.53 -7.42
N LEU A 320 2.38 -30.79 -6.43
CA LEU A 320 1.97 -31.07 -5.07
C LEU A 320 1.26 -29.89 -4.42
N VAL A 321 1.77 -28.67 -4.67
CA VAL A 321 1.13 -27.42 -4.22
C VAL A 321 -0.26 -27.28 -4.83
N ALA A 322 -0.41 -27.48 -6.15
CA ALA A 322 -1.70 -27.41 -6.84
C ALA A 322 -2.69 -28.47 -6.32
N THR A 323 -2.21 -29.69 -6.11
CA THR A 323 -3.00 -30.79 -5.50
C THR A 323 -3.48 -30.41 -4.10
N GLN A 324 -2.63 -29.77 -3.31
CA GLN A 324 -2.97 -29.34 -1.95
C GLN A 324 -4.02 -28.21 -1.95
N ILE A 325 -3.89 -27.23 -2.86
CA ILE A 325 -4.88 -26.18 -3.06
C ILE A 325 -6.25 -26.78 -3.38
N HIS A 326 -6.29 -27.76 -4.27
CA HIS A 326 -7.55 -28.45 -4.62
C HIS A 326 -8.13 -29.20 -3.42
N ARG A 327 -7.34 -30.00 -2.70
CA ARG A 327 -7.79 -30.82 -1.56
C ARG A 327 -8.34 -30.01 -0.39
N LEU A 328 -7.80 -28.80 -0.17
CA LEU A 328 -8.28 -27.90 0.89
C LEU A 328 -9.36 -26.92 0.39
N SER A 329 -9.79 -27.06 -0.87
CA SER A 329 -10.82 -26.18 -1.46
C SER A 329 -12.23 -26.72 -1.23
N THR A 330 -13.22 -25.87 -1.51
CA THR A 330 -14.64 -26.26 -1.58
C THR A 330 -14.94 -27.26 -2.70
N ARG A 331 -13.97 -27.52 -3.60
CA ARG A 331 -14.07 -28.44 -4.74
C ARG A 331 -13.27 -29.74 -4.50
N SER A 332 -12.89 -30.07 -3.26
CA SER A 332 -12.04 -31.22 -2.91
C SER A 332 -12.57 -32.57 -3.41
N GLU A 333 -13.89 -32.72 -3.45
CA GLU A 333 -14.58 -33.94 -3.92
C GLU A 333 -14.87 -33.92 -5.45
N GLN A 334 -14.49 -32.84 -6.13
CA GLN A 334 -14.71 -32.66 -7.57
C GLN A 334 -13.45 -33.07 -8.37
N PRO A 335 -13.52 -33.18 -9.69
CA PRO A 335 -12.37 -33.58 -10.50
C PRO A 335 -11.17 -32.64 -10.35
N PHE A 336 -9.98 -33.22 -10.20
CA PHE A 336 -8.71 -32.55 -10.36
C PHE A 336 -8.04 -33.04 -11.64
N VAL A 337 -7.96 -32.18 -12.64
CA VAL A 337 -7.39 -32.52 -13.95
C VAL A 337 -6.08 -31.76 -14.15
N ALA A 338 -4.97 -32.48 -14.23
CA ALA A 338 -3.65 -31.92 -14.49
C ALA A 338 -3.26 -32.06 -15.97
N VAL A 339 -2.69 -31.00 -16.53
CA VAL A 339 -2.17 -30.96 -17.90
C VAL A 339 -0.81 -30.28 -17.87
N ASN A 340 0.21 -30.97 -18.38
CA ASN A 340 1.52 -30.36 -18.57
C ASN A 340 1.59 -29.83 -20.02
N CYS A 341 1.61 -28.50 -20.15
CA CYS A 341 1.61 -27.83 -21.46
C CYS A 341 2.92 -28.03 -22.24
N GLY A 342 4.04 -28.22 -21.53
CA GLY A 342 5.35 -28.47 -22.17
C GLY A 342 5.57 -29.91 -22.65
N ALA A 343 4.79 -30.88 -22.14
CA ALA A 343 4.92 -32.29 -22.49
C ALA A 343 4.12 -32.69 -23.73
N ILE A 344 3.18 -31.86 -24.18
CA ILE A 344 2.30 -32.14 -25.31
C ILE A 344 2.72 -31.28 -26.50
N PRO A 345 2.92 -31.87 -27.72
CA PRO A 345 3.19 -31.06 -28.90
C PRO A 345 2.09 -30.03 -29.16
N ASP A 346 2.46 -28.79 -29.56
CA ASP A 346 1.54 -27.67 -29.80
C ASP A 346 0.34 -28.04 -30.67
N SER A 347 0.55 -28.88 -31.71
CA SER A 347 -0.48 -29.33 -32.62
C SER A 347 -1.56 -30.22 -31.99
N LEU A 348 -1.25 -30.85 -30.85
CA LEU A 348 -2.15 -31.74 -30.11
C LEU A 348 -2.70 -31.07 -28.85
N LEU A 349 -2.01 -30.09 -28.30
CA LEU A 349 -2.33 -29.46 -27.04
C LEU A 349 -3.74 -28.80 -27.07
N GLU A 350 -4.05 -28.10 -28.16
CA GLU A 350 -5.40 -27.52 -28.34
C GLU A 350 -6.49 -28.60 -28.33
N GLY A 351 -6.30 -29.72 -29.04
CA GLY A 351 -7.23 -30.83 -29.04
C GLY A 351 -7.37 -31.54 -27.69
N GLU A 352 -6.29 -31.65 -26.92
CA GLU A 352 -6.32 -32.18 -25.55
C GLU A 352 -7.04 -31.25 -24.58
N LEU A 353 -6.76 -29.93 -24.62
CA LEU A 353 -7.34 -28.95 -23.69
C LEU A 353 -8.82 -28.69 -23.99
N PHE A 354 -9.16 -28.41 -25.26
CA PHE A 354 -10.50 -27.94 -25.64
C PHE A 354 -11.37 -29.05 -26.19
N GLY A 355 -10.80 -30.24 -26.51
CA GLY A 355 -11.50 -31.32 -27.21
C GLY A 355 -11.60 -31.06 -28.71
N HIS A 356 -12.07 -32.04 -29.47
CA HIS A 356 -12.27 -31.92 -30.90
C HIS A 356 -13.51 -32.67 -31.38
N GLU A 357 -14.12 -32.17 -32.45
CA GLU A 357 -15.16 -32.84 -33.17
C GLU A 357 -14.54 -33.78 -34.22
N LYS A 358 -15.32 -34.77 -34.67
CA LYS A 358 -14.90 -35.67 -35.74
C LYS A 358 -14.56 -34.87 -37.01
N GLY A 359 -13.38 -35.12 -37.59
CA GLY A 359 -12.88 -34.43 -38.77
C GLY A 359 -12.21 -33.09 -38.55
N ALA A 360 -11.97 -32.67 -37.30
CA ALA A 360 -11.34 -31.41 -36.96
C ALA A 360 -9.88 -31.27 -37.48
N PHE A 361 -9.17 -32.40 -37.63
CA PHE A 361 -7.84 -32.49 -38.22
C PHE A 361 -7.57 -33.88 -38.75
N THR A 362 -6.47 -34.08 -39.51
CA THR A 362 -6.04 -35.40 -40.01
C THR A 362 -5.83 -36.35 -38.82
N ASN A 363 -6.59 -37.47 -38.78
CA ASN A 363 -6.68 -38.47 -37.71
C ASN A 363 -7.68 -38.13 -36.56
N ALA A 364 -8.57 -37.17 -36.72
CA ALA A 364 -9.69 -36.98 -35.82
C ALA A 364 -10.87 -37.89 -36.15
N ASP A 365 -10.73 -39.22 -35.96
CA ASP A 365 -11.70 -40.22 -36.35
C ASP A 365 -12.96 -40.20 -35.48
N HIS A 366 -12.84 -39.74 -34.24
CA HIS A 366 -13.94 -39.69 -33.27
C HIS A 366 -13.95 -38.33 -32.54
N ARG A 367 -15.14 -37.94 -32.01
CA ARG A 367 -15.29 -36.86 -31.10
C ARG A 367 -14.57 -37.19 -29.78
N ARG A 368 -13.79 -36.21 -29.19
CA ARG A 368 -13.12 -36.37 -27.91
C ARG A 368 -13.38 -35.18 -27.02
N LEU A 369 -13.71 -35.44 -25.74
CA LEU A 369 -13.88 -34.43 -24.74
C LEU A 369 -12.53 -33.81 -24.35
N GLY A 370 -12.51 -32.50 -24.19
CA GLY A 370 -11.32 -31.76 -23.71
C GLY A 370 -11.10 -31.87 -22.21
N LYS A 371 -9.88 -31.61 -21.76
CA LYS A 371 -9.52 -31.57 -20.33
C LYS A 371 -10.31 -30.53 -19.56
N LEU A 372 -10.70 -29.42 -20.21
CA LEU A 372 -11.57 -28.39 -19.63
C LEU A 372 -12.98 -28.93 -19.34
N GLU A 373 -13.56 -29.73 -20.26
CA GLU A 373 -14.85 -30.38 -20.02
C GLU A 373 -14.76 -31.43 -18.90
N LEU A 374 -13.64 -32.17 -18.83
CA LEU A 374 -13.39 -33.18 -17.78
C LEU A 374 -13.16 -32.53 -16.40
N ALA A 375 -12.68 -31.30 -16.37
CA ALA A 375 -12.45 -30.54 -15.13
C ALA A 375 -13.70 -29.76 -14.68
N ASN A 376 -14.83 -29.90 -15.38
CA ASN A 376 -16.04 -29.13 -15.06
C ASN A 376 -16.48 -29.33 -13.60
N ASN A 377 -16.85 -28.26 -12.93
CA ASN A 377 -17.12 -28.12 -11.50
C ASN A 377 -15.92 -28.43 -10.58
N GLY A 378 -14.78 -28.78 -11.13
CA GLY A 378 -13.55 -29.11 -10.42
C GLY A 378 -12.44 -28.09 -10.56
N THR A 379 -11.20 -28.57 -10.60
CA THR A 379 -9.98 -27.77 -10.73
C THR A 379 -9.17 -28.26 -11.93
N LEU A 380 -8.80 -27.35 -12.81
CA LEU A 380 -7.81 -27.59 -13.87
C LEU A 380 -6.45 -27.06 -13.42
N PHE A 381 -5.47 -27.93 -13.41
CA PHE A 381 -4.08 -27.56 -13.17
C PHE A 381 -3.31 -27.54 -14.50
N LEU A 382 -2.76 -26.38 -14.87
CA LEU A 382 -1.93 -26.19 -16.05
C LEU A 382 -0.48 -26.02 -15.63
N ASP A 383 0.32 -27.07 -15.78
CA ASP A 383 1.76 -26.97 -15.54
C ASP A 383 2.48 -26.46 -16.80
N GLU A 384 3.55 -25.71 -16.60
CA GLU A 384 4.37 -25.06 -17.64
C GLU A 384 3.50 -24.22 -18.63
N ILE A 385 2.59 -23.40 -18.04
CA ILE A 385 1.67 -22.57 -18.84
C ILE A 385 2.41 -21.58 -19.77
N GLY A 386 3.65 -21.23 -19.45
CA GLY A 386 4.51 -20.39 -20.30
C GLY A 386 4.84 -21.00 -21.65
N ASP A 387 4.61 -22.30 -21.85
CA ASP A 387 4.83 -23.02 -23.10
C ASP A 387 3.60 -23.10 -24.00
N LEU A 388 2.45 -22.55 -23.58
CA LEU A 388 1.26 -22.46 -24.42
C LEU A 388 1.51 -21.68 -25.72
N SER A 389 1.05 -22.23 -26.85
CA SER A 389 1.04 -21.54 -28.13
C SER A 389 0.21 -20.24 -28.07
N LYS A 390 0.48 -19.27 -28.94
CA LYS A 390 -0.31 -18.03 -29.02
C LYS A 390 -1.81 -18.29 -29.26
N LYS A 391 -2.16 -19.33 -30.02
CA LYS A 391 -3.55 -19.74 -30.25
C LYS A 391 -4.16 -20.33 -28.98
N GLY A 392 -3.43 -21.21 -28.29
CA GLY A 392 -3.86 -21.77 -27.00
C GLY A 392 -4.07 -20.70 -25.93
N GLN A 393 -3.22 -19.68 -25.89
CA GLN A 393 -3.39 -18.55 -24.98
C GLN A 393 -4.69 -17.76 -25.25
N VAL A 394 -5.04 -17.54 -26.53
CA VAL A 394 -6.31 -16.86 -26.92
C VAL A 394 -7.50 -17.70 -26.53
N ALA A 395 -7.45 -19.00 -26.79
CA ALA A 395 -8.54 -19.92 -26.46
C ALA A 395 -8.75 -20.03 -24.95
N LEU A 396 -7.66 -20.14 -24.17
CA LEU A 396 -7.71 -20.17 -22.71
C LEU A 396 -8.29 -18.87 -22.13
N LEU A 397 -7.90 -17.71 -22.66
CA LEU A 397 -8.44 -16.42 -22.23
C LEU A 397 -9.96 -16.38 -22.39
N ARG A 398 -10.49 -16.81 -23.54
CA ARG A 398 -11.94 -16.89 -23.79
C ARG A 398 -12.63 -17.78 -22.76
N VAL A 399 -12.05 -18.93 -22.44
CA VAL A 399 -12.59 -19.85 -21.43
C VAL A 399 -12.67 -19.19 -20.06
N ILE A 400 -11.63 -18.48 -19.64
CA ILE A 400 -11.59 -17.80 -18.33
C ILE A 400 -12.63 -16.66 -18.27
N GLU A 401 -12.82 -15.94 -19.37
CA GLU A 401 -13.73 -14.79 -19.41
C GLU A 401 -15.19 -15.17 -19.60
N GLN A 402 -15.46 -16.07 -20.53
CA GLN A 402 -16.83 -16.44 -20.94
C GLN A 402 -17.39 -17.63 -20.15
N ARG A 403 -16.49 -18.41 -19.48
CA ARG A 403 -16.84 -19.68 -18.82
C ARG A 403 -17.47 -20.68 -19.77
N GLU A 404 -17.01 -20.69 -21.01
CA GLU A 404 -17.48 -21.56 -22.08
C GLU A 404 -16.30 -22.11 -22.85
N VAL A 405 -16.43 -23.32 -23.34
CA VAL A 405 -15.45 -23.97 -24.22
C VAL A 405 -16.07 -24.34 -25.55
N THR A 406 -15.34 -24.10 -26.63
CA THR A 406 -15.69 -24.58 -27.97
C THR A 406 -14.67 -25.61 -28.43
N ARG A 407 -15.11 -26.79 -28.86
CA ARG A 407 -14.20 -27.83 -29.36
C ARG A 407 -13.56 -27.44 -30.67
N VAL A 408 -12.36 -27.91 -30.91
CA VAL A 408 -11.66 -27.69 -32.19
C VAL A 408 -12.50 -28.28 -33.33
N GLY A 409 -12.76 -27.49 -34.36
CA GLY A 409 -13.61 -27.88 -35.48
C GLY A 409 -15.11 -27.85 -35.20
N GLY A 410 -15.56 -27.48 -34.03
CA GLY A 410 -16.95 -27.30 -33.63
C GLY A 410 -17.37 -25.84 -33.52
N ASN A 411 -18.69 -25.60 -33.45
CA ASN A 411 -19.29 -24.27 -33.25
C ASN A 411 -20.17 -24.23 -31.99
N GLU A 412 -20.30 -25.32 -31.25
CA GLU A 412 -21.12 -25.42 -30.05
C GLU A 412 -20.35 -24.82 -28.86
N SER A 413 -20.97 -23.86 -28.19
CA SER A 413 -20.46 -23.28 -26.94
C SER A 413 -20.96 -24.11 -25.75
N ILE A 414 -20.04 -24.64 -24.97
CA ILE A 414 -20.32 -25.54 -23.84
C ILE A 414 -19.99 -24.80 -22.55
N PRO A 415 -20.96 -24.51 -21.66
CA PRO A 415 -20.70 -23.83 -20.41
C PRO A 415 -19.88 -24.72 -19.47
N ILE A 416 -18.87 -24.15 -18.84
CA ILE A 416 -18.01 -24.81 -17.86
C ILE A 416 -17.78 -23.94 -16.64
N ASN A 417 -17.62 -24.59 -15.49
CA ASN A 417 -17.29 -23.95 -14.24
C ASN A 417 -16.01 -24.60 -13.66
N VAL A 418 -14.86 -24.06 -14.01
CA VAL A 418 -13.56 -24.61 -13.65
C VAL A 418 -12.76 -23.61 -12.84
N ARG A 419 -12.20 -24.04 -11.70
CA ARG A 419 -11.16 -23.29 -10.99
C ARG A 419 -9.82 -23.54 -11.67
N LEU A 420 -9.10 -22.48 -12.02
CA LEU A 420 -7.80 -22.60 -12.67
C LEU A 420 -6.66 -22.47 -11.65
N VAL A 421 -5.73 -23.42 -11.67
CA VAL A 421 -4.44 -23.34 -11.04
C VAL A 421 -3.37 -23.46 -12.13
N ALA A 422 -2.51 -22.49 -12.28
CA ALA A 422 -1.46 -22.49 -13.30
C ALA A 422 -0.07 -22.49 -12.65
N ALA A 423 0.89 -23.14 -13.29
CA ALA A 423 2.28 -23.14 -12.83
C ALA A 423 3.26 -22.90 -13.98
N SER A 424 4.41 -22.29 -13.67
CA SER A 424 5.52 -22.17 -14.62
C SER A 424 6.87 -22.11 -13.91
N ASN A 425 7.90 -22.66 -14.55
CA ASN A 425 9.29 -22.48 -14.17
C ASN A 425 9.91 -21.23 -14.82
N ARG A 426 9.21 -20.58 -15.75
CA ARG A 426 9.60 -19.35 -16.43
C ARG A 426 8.87 -18.16 -15.83
N ASN A 427 9.54 -17.04 -15.76
CA ASN A 427 8.94 -15.79 -15.35
C ASN A 427 7.97 -15.27 -16.42
N LEU A 428 6.66 -15.39 -16.17
CA LEU A 428 5.62 -14.98 -17.13
C LEU A 428 5.66 -13.48 -17.43
N SER A 429 6.00 -12.63 -16.46
CA SER A 429 6.15 -11.18 -16.66
C SER A 429 7.24 -10.86 -17.69
N LYS A 430 8.35 -11.65 -17.70
CA LYS A 430 9.38 -11.52 -18.71
C LYS A 430 8.88 -11.98 -20.08
N LEU A 431 8.15 -13.10 -20.17
CA LEU A 431 7.56 -13.57 -21.41
C LEU A 431 6.53 -12.60 -22.02
N VAL A 432 5.79 -11.87 -21.16
CA VAL A 432 4.90 -10.78 -21.60
C VAL A 432 5.69 -9.65 -22.27
N LYS A 433 6.79 -9.20 -21.64
CA LYS A 433 7.67 -8.16 -22.20
C LYS A 433 8.32 -8.59 -23.53
N GLU A 434 8.61 -9.87 -23.70
CA GLU A 434 9.16 -10.46 -24.93
C GLU A 434 8.07 -10.70 -26.00
N GLY A 435 6.79 -10.43 -25.73
CA GLY A 435 5.67 -10.70 -26.65
C GLY A 435 5.39 -12.19 -26.89
N ARG A 436 5.90 -13.07 -26.03
CA ARG A 436 5.73 -14.54 -26.07
C ARG A 436 4.52 -15.00 -25.27
N PHE A 437 4.10 -14.22 -24.26
CA PHE A 437 2.89 -14.44 -23.48
C PHE A 437 1.99 -13.21 -23.55
N ARG A 438 0.66 -13.41 -23.63
CA ARG A 438 -0.29 -12.33 -23.74
C ARG A 438 -0.47 -11.64 -22.38
N GLU A 439 -0.47 -10.33 -22.39
CA GLU A 439 -0.65 -9.51 -21.21
C GLU A 439 -2.04 -9.66 -20.57
N ASP A 440 -3.09 -9.74 -21.42
CA ASP A 440 -4.47 -9.92 -20.94
C ASP A 440 -4.66 -11.25 -20.22
N LEU A 441 -4.12 -12.35 -20.76
CA LEU A 441 -4.16 -13.66 -20.11
C LEU A 441 -3.34 -13.65 -18.80
N TYR A 442 -2.17 -13.02 -18.81
CA TYR A 442 -1.33 -12.90 -17.62
C TYR A 442 -2.10 -12.30 -16.45
N TYR A 443 -2.80 -11.18 -16.64
CA TYR A 443 -3.58 -10.56 -15.58
C TYR A 443 -4.79 -11.39 -15.13
N ARG A 444 -5.33 -12.25 -15.97
CA ARG A 444 -6.48 -13.12 -15.62
C ARG A 444 -6.09 -14.36 -14.83
N ILE A 445 -4.89 -14.88 -15.01
CA ILE A 445 -4.40 -16.02 -14.22
C ILE A 445 -3.64 -15.61 -12.96
N ASN A 446 -3.09 -14.41 -12.94
CA ASN A 446 -2.22 -13.90 -11.89
C ASN A 446 -2.99 -13.17 -10.78
N ASN A 447 -4.12 -13.73 -10.34
CA ASN A 447 -4.92 -13.13 -9.25
C ASN A 447 -4.22 -13.32 -7.90
N ILE A 448 -3.65 -14.51 -7.67
CA ILE A 448 -2.84 -14.84 -6.50
C ILE A 448 -1.57 -15.52 -6.99
N ILE A 449 -0.41 -14.99 -6.57
CA ILE A 449 0.90 -15.58 -6.84
C ILE A 449 1.34 -16.38 -5.62
N LEU A 450 1.76 -17.62 -5.84
CA LEU A 450 2.35 -18.48 -4.83
C LEU A 450 3.73 -18.89 -5.30
N TYR A 451 4.74 -18.70 -4.47
CA TYR A 451 6.11 -19.11 -4.76
C TYR A 451 6.40 -20.47 -4.15
N ALA A 452 6.82 -21.44 -4.98
CA ALA A 452 7.29 -22.74 -4.53
C ALA A 452 8.82 -22.68 -4.36
N PRO A 453 9.36 -22.68 -3.12
CA PRO A 453 10.78 -22.45 -2.88
C PRO A 453 11.63 -23.63 -3.38
N PRO A 454 12.82 -23.36 -3.96
CA PRO A 454 13.75 -24.42 -4.31
C PRO A 454 14.43 -24.98 -3.05
N LEU A 455 14.84 -26.25 -3.10
CA LEU A 455 15.40 -26.99 -1.93
C LEU A 455 16.61 -26.29 -1.28
N ARG A 456 17.37 -25.51 -2.05
CA ARG A 456 18.50 -24.73 -1.50
C ARG A 456 18.08 -23.65 -0.49
N ASP A 457 16.82 -23.20 -0.54
CA ASP A 457 16.26 -22.17 0.36
C ASP A 457 15.65 -22.78 1.63
N HIS A 458 15.49 -24.14 1.66
CA HIS A 458 14.98 -24.86 2.82
C HIS A 458 15.80 -26.15 3.11
N ARG A 459 17.11 -26.00 3.21
CA ARG A 459 18.06 -27.13 3.42
C ARG A 459 17.81 -27.93 4.68
N ASP A 460 17.21 -27.30 5.70
CA ASP A 460 16.85 -27.96 6.96
C ASP A 460 15.82 -29.08 6.77
N ASP A 461 15.11 -29.09 5.63
CA ASP A 461 14.15 -30.14 5.29
C ASP A 461 14.77 -31.34 4.59
N ILE A 462 16.06 -31.28 4.19
CA ILE A 462 16.71 -32.35 3.43
C ILE A 462 16.65 -33.68 4.19
N THR A 463 16.99 -33.69 5.47
CA THR A 463 16.96 -34.91 6.29
C THR A 463 15.56 -35.50 6.32
N LEU A 464 14.56 -34.68 6.56
CA LEU A 464 13.16 -35.08 6.59
C LEU A 464 12.66 -35.65 5.26
N LEU A 465 13.08 -35.01 4.14
CA LEU A 465 12.78 -35.50 2.79
C LEU A 465 13.43 -36.86 2.50
N VAL A 466 14.70 -37.02 2.91
CA VAL A 466 15.42 -38.31 2.78
C VAL A 466 14.67 -39.41 3.54
N ASP A 467 14.32 -39.18 4.79
CA ASP A 467 13.59 -40.14 5.61
C ASP A 467 12.23 -40.50 4.99
N PHE A 468 11.52 -39.52 4.49
CA PHE A 468 10.25 -39.72 3.78
C PHE A 468 10.40 -40.61 2.53
N PHE A 469 11.38 -40.31 1.68
CA PHE A 469 11.59 -41.09 0.46
C PHE A 469 12.08 -42.51 0.76
N ILE A 470 12.97 -42.67 1.73
CA ILE A 470 13.46 -43.99 2.15
C ILE A 470 12.32 -44.83 2.71
N SER A 471 11.48 -44.26 3.59
CA SER A 471 10.31 -44.97 4.13
C SER A 471 9.37 -45.43 3.02
N ARG A 472 9.15 -44.61 2.02
CA ARG A 472 8.33 -44.94 0.85
C ARG A 472 8.95 -46.05 -0.01
N LEU A 473 10.28 -45.99 -0.26
CA LEU A 473 11.01 -47.01 -1.00
C LEU A 473 11.03 -48.35 -0.28
N ARG A 474 11.17 -48.37 1.06
CA ARG A 474 11.07 -49.60 1.89
C ARG A 474 9.75 -50.33 1.66
N ILE A 475 8.64 -49.55 1.65
CA ILE A 475 7.30 -50.13 1.42
C ILE A 475 7.19 -50.59 -0.05
N GLN A 476 7.58 -49.75 -1.00
CA GLN A 476 7.41 -50.04 -2.41
C GLN A 476 8.23 -51.25 -2.91
N LEU A 477 9.44 -51.42 -2.35
CA LEU A 477 10.35 -52.49 -2.71
C LEU A 477 10.21 -53.71 -1.80
N ASN A 478 9.37 -53.64 -0.76
CA ASN A 478 9.26 -54.63 0.32
C ASN A 478 10.62 -55.00 0.96
N ARG A 479 11.47 -53.96 1.18
CA ARG A 479 12.82 -54.08 1.76
C ARG A 479 12.99 -53.13 2.95
N PRO A 480 12.68 -53.61 4.17
CA PRO A 480 12.77 -52.75 5.37
C PRO A 480 14.21 -52.37 5.76
N GLU A 481 15.21 -53.10 5.25
CA GLU A 481 16.63 -52.95 5.56
C GLU A 481 17.32 -51.79 4.80
N ILE A 482 16.67 -51.14 3.86
CA ILE A 482 17.26 -50.04 3.12
C ILE A 482 17.63 -48.89 4.06
N GLN A 483 18.90 -48.48 4.05
CA GLN A 483 19.43 -47.36 4.83
C GLN A 483 20.21 -46.43 3.94
N VAL A 484 20.31 -45.15 4.30
CA VAL A 484 21.18 -44.15 3.65
C VAL A 484 22.55 -44.20 4.32
N SER A 485 23.62 -44.34 3.57
CA SER A 485 24.97 -44.23 4.09
C SER A 485 25.28 -42.75 4.44
N ALA A 486 26.00 -42.50 5.48
CA ALA A 486 26.44 -41.19 5.93
C ALA A 486 27.62 -40.60 5.11
N THR A 487 27.97 -41.22 3.98
CA THR A 487 29.06 -40.77 3.09
C THR A 487 28.55 -39.91 1.96
#